data_1f7fb2dabdee48356975aba2476a2ff2
#
_entry.id   1f7fb2dabdee48356975aba2476a2ff2
#
_cell.length_a   1.000
_cell.length_b   1.000
_cell.length_c   1.000
_cell.angle_alpha   90.00
_cell.angle_beta   90.00
_cell.angle_gamma   90.00
#
_symmetry.space_group_name_H-M   'P 1'
#
loop_
_entity.id
_entity.type
_entity.pdbx_description
1 polymer ?
#
loop_
_entity_poly.entity_id
_entity_poly.type
_entity_poly.pdbx_seq_one_letter_code
_entity_poly.pdbx_strand_id
1 'polypeptide(L)'
;AVVCMQVSTVHTSILPQMIAYKFVTENNFEEHLEKLRAIYKHKSDLMLTNLKMKMPKSIKFTEPEGGLFIWGTLPDGDMPYFCKKAVQNKVAVVPGNAFLTDENAPCLSFRLNYSTPTDEQIEKGVDILAEVAKTMYR
;
A
#
# COMPACT_ATOMS: atom_id res chain seq x y z
N ALA A 1 9.40 28.56 3.11
CA ALA A 1 10.05 27.24 3.26
C ALA A 1 11.36 27.35 4.04
N VAL A 2 12.38 28.19 3.60
CA VAL A 2 13.70 28.25 4.25
C VAL A 2 13.65 28.58 5.74
N VAL A 3 12.88 29.61 6.15
CA VAL A 3 12.76 30.01 7.55
C VAL A 3 12.16 28.89 8.41
N CYS A 4 11.14 28.20 7.92
CA CYS A 4 10.54 27.06 8.62
C CYS A 4 11.53 25.89 8.78
N MET A 5 12.33 25.62 7.75
CA MET A 5 13.38 24.59 7.81
C MET A 5 14.47 24.96 8.83
N GLN A 6 14.90 26.22 8.87
CA GLN A 6 15.92 26.68 9.85
C GLN A 6 15.46 26.49 11.30
N VAL A 7 14.15 26.67 11.57
CA VAL A 7 13.61 26.52 12.92
C VAL A 7 13.42 25.06 13.31
N SER A 8 13.05 24.18 12.36
CA SER A 8 12.73 22.78 12.66
C SER A 8 13.92 21.83 12.51
N THR A 9 14.73 21.96 11.47
CA THR A 9 15.81 20.99 11.16
C THR A 9 17.16 21.61 10.86
N VAL A 10 17.26 22.94 10.86
CA VAL A 10 18.41 23.75 10.42
C VAL A 10 18.66 23.57 8.91
N HIS A 11 19.00 22.36 8.47
CA HIS A 11 19.12 21.97 7.07
C HIS A 11 19.02 20.45 6.94
N THR A 12 18.64 19.99 5.74
CA THR A 12 18.68 18.57 5.39
C THR A 12 20.13 18.09 5.26
N SER A 13 20.42 16.84 5.63
CA SER A 13 21.75 16.26 5.47
C SER A 13 22.28 16.42 4.05
N ILE A 14 23.51 16.91 3.91
CA ILE A 14 24.12 17.22 2.60
C ILE A 14 24.41 15.95 1.79
N LEU A 15 24.83 14.87 2.44
CA LEU A 15 25.22 13.64 1.75
C LEU A 15 24.07 13.01 0.95
N PRO A 16 22.85 12.78 1.52
CA PRO A 16 21.71 12.33 0.73
C PRO A 16 21.32 13.28 -0.40
N GLN A 17 21.43 14.60 -0.19
CA GLN A 17 21.18 15.57 -1.26
C GLN A 17 22.16 15.44 -2.43
N MET A 18 23.46 15.27 -2.14
CA MET A 18 24.49 15.07 -3.16
C MET A 18 24.25 13.75 -3.92
N ILE A 19 23.88 12.67 -3.24
CA ILE A 19 23.55 11.40 -3.88
C ILE A 19 22.35 11.55 -4.81
N ALA A 20 21.26 12.15 -4.32
CA ALA A 20 20.06 12.39 -5.12
C ALA A 20 20.36 13.28 -6.35
N TYR A 21 21.12 14.38 -6.15
CA TYR A 21 21.53 15.26 -7.23
C TYR A 21 22.32 14.52 -8.31
N LYS A 22 23.37 13.78 -7.91
CA LYS A 22 24.17 12.98 -8.84
C LYS A 22 23.33 11.92 -9.55
N PHE A 23 22.45 11.22 -8.84
CA PHE A 23 21.59 10.23 -9.46
C PHE A 23 20.72 10.83 -10.57
N VAL A 24 20.09 11.97 -10.32
CA VAL A 24 19.20 12.63 -11.29
C VAL A 24 19.97 13.26 -12.46
N THR A 25 21.20 13.76 -12.22
CA THR A 25 21.98 14.51 -13.25
C THR A 25 22.93 13.63 -14.05
N GLU A 26 23.44 12.53 -13.47
CA GLU A 26 24.46 11.68 -14.09
C GLU A 26 23.89 10.38 -14.66
N ASN A 27 22.60 10.06 -14.41
CA ASN A 27 21.94 8.86 -14.93
C ASN A 27 20.75 9.22 -15.83
N ASN A 28 20.29 8.26 -16.63
CA ASN A 28 19.05 8.41 -17.38
C ASN A 28 17.84 8.23 -16.46
N PHE A 29 17.46 9.32 -15.79
CA PHE A 29 16.39 9.31 -14.80
C PHE A 29 15.03 8.90 -15.39
N GLU A 30 14.72 9.33 -16.63
CA GLU A 30 13.45 8.99 -17.29
C GLU A 30 13.38 7.48 -17.59
N GLU A 31 14.45 6.88 -18.10
CA GLU A 31 14.50 5.42 -18.32
C GLU A 31 14.31 4.65 -17.01
N HIS A 32 14.88 5.16 -15.91
CA HIS A 32 14.67 4.56 -14.59
C HIS A 32 13.20 4.63 -14.17
N LEU A 33 12.54 5.77 -14.37
CA LEU A 33 11.12 5.93 -14.06
C LEU A 33 10.23 5.02 -14.92
N GLU A 34 10.52 4.87 -16.21
CA GLU A 34 9.79 3.97 -17.09
C GLU A 34 9.87 2.51 -16.61
N LYS A 35 11.06 2.06 -16.19
CA LYS A 35 11.24 0.72 -15.62
C LYS A 35 10.43 0.54 -14.32
N LEU A 36 10.45 1.53 -13.42
CA LEU A 36 9.66 1.48 -12.19
C LEU A 36 8.16 1.47 -12.46
N ARG A 37 7.69 2.30 -13.38
CA ARG A 37 6.27 2.36 -13.79
C ARG A 37 5.80 1.01 -14.33
N ALA A 38 6.61 0.35 -15.18
CA ALA A 38 6.29 -0.97 -15.71
C ALA A 38 6.19 -2.04 -14.62
N ILE A 39 7.15 -2.07 -13.69
CA ILE A 39 7.18 -3.01 -12.56
C ILE A 39 5.94 -2.81 -11.66
N TYR A 40 5.67 -1.58 -11.26
CA TYR A 40 4.56 -1.30 -10.34
C TYR A 40 3.20 -1.46 -10.99
N LYS A 41 3.08 -1.14 -12.27
CA LYS A 41 1.86 -1.43 -13.03
C LYS A 41 1.57 -2.92 -13.06
N HIS A 42 2.56 -3.76 -13.40
CA HIS A 42 2.42 -5.22 -13.38
C HIS A 42 1.93 -5.74 -12.02
N LYS A 43 2.59 -5.31 -10.93
CA LYS A 43 2.23 -5.74 -9.56
C LYS A 43 0.84 -5.26 -9.14
N SER A 44 0.48 -4.03 -9.50
CA SER A 44 -0.86 -3.49 -9.24
C SER A 44 -1.94 -4.29 -9.98
N ASP A 45 -1.74 -4.55 -11.26
CA ASP A 45 -2.67 -5.31 -12.10
C ASP A 45 -2.82 -6.75 -11.57
N LEU A 46 -1.71 -7.39 -11.18
CA LEU A 46 -1.69 -8.74 -10.58
C LEU A 46 -2.50 -8.76 -9.28
N MET A 47 -2.23 -7.83 -8.36
CA MET A 47 -2.93 -7.78 -7.08
C MET A 47 -4.42 -7.50 -7.28
N LEU A 48 -4.80 -6.51 -8.08
CA LEU A 48 -6.20 -6.16 -8.35
C LEU A 48 -6.97 -7.31 -8.99
N THR A 49 -6.36 -8.00 -9.96
CA THR A 49 -6.98 -9.16 -10.62
C THR A 49 -7.28 -10.26 -9.60
N ASN A 50 -6.30 -10.60 -8.76
CA ASN A 50 -6.48 -11.61 -7.72
C ASN A 50 -7.52 -11.19 -6.68
N LEU A 51 -7.52 -9.93 -6.23
CA LEU A 51 -8.51 -9.40 -5.30
C LEU A 51 -9.94 -9.50 -5.89
N LYS A 52 -10.13 -9.05 -7.14
CA LYS A 52 -11.44 -9.10 -7.83
C LYS A 52 -11.97 -10.52 -8.01
N MET A 53 -11.07 -11.49 -8.25
CA MET A 53 -11.45 -12.89 -8.45
C MET A 53 -11.74 -13.65 -7.17
N LYS A 54 -10.97 -13.41 -6.11
CA LYS A 54 -10.91 -14.28 -4.93
C LYS A 54 -11.66 -13.74 -3.71
N MET A 55 -11.73 -12.39 -3.57
CA MET A 55 -12.36 -11.74 -2.44
C MET A 55 -13.90 -11.71 -2.56
N PRO A 56 -14.64 -11.70 -1.43
CA PRO A 56 -16.08 -11.47 -1.45
C PRO A 56 -16.43 -10.17 -2.18
N LYS A 57 -17.46 -10.20 -3.03
CA LYS A 57 -17.90 -9.04 -3.84
C LYS A 57 -18.40 -7.85 -3.01
N SER A 58 -18.74 -8.09 -1.76
CA SER A 58 -19.13 -7.04 -0.81
C SER A 58 -17.97 -6.11 -0.42
N ILE A 59 -16.72 -6.60 -0.48
CA ILE A 59 -15.52 -5.80 -0.20
C ILE A 59 -15.13 -5.04 -1.46
N LYS A 60 -14.97 -3.73 -1.33
CA LYS A 60 -14.62 -2.85 -2.46
C LYS A 60 -13.13 -2.53 -2.43
N PHE A 61 -12.53 -2.42 -3.61
CA PHE A 61 -11.13 -2.05 -3.79
C PHE A 61 -11.01 -0.84 -4.70
N THR A 62 -10.08 0.06 -4.37
CA THR A 62 -9.72 1.16 -5.28
C THR A 62 -8.94 0.61 -6.47
N GLU A 63 -9.11 1.25 -7.63
CA GLU A 63 -8.30 1.02 -8.82
C GLU A 63 -7.31 2.18 -8.95
N PRO A 64 -6.06 2.03 -8.48
CA PRO A 64 -5.12 3.14 -8.48
C PRO A 64 -4.61 3.43 -9.89
N GLU A 65 -4.57 4.71 -10.26
CA GLU A 65 -3.92 5.18 -11.49
C GLU A 65 -2.39 5.28 -11.33
N GLY A 66 -1.89 5.08 -10.11
CA GLY A 66 -0.47 5.12 -9.76
C GLY A 66 -0.23 4.90 -8.27
N GLY A 67 0.99 5.11 -7.83
CA GLY A 67 1.39 4.92 -6.44
C GLY A 67 1.81 3.49 -6.14
N LEU A 68 1.63 3.06 -4.88
CA LEU A 68 2.16 1.80 -4.34
C LEU A 68 1.12 1.01 -3.54
N PHE A 69 -0.13 1.51 -3.45
CA PHE A 69 -1.12 1.02 -2.51
C PHE A 69 -2.49 0.83 -3.16
N ILE A 70 -3.21 -0.18 -2.67
CA ILE A 70 -4.62 -0.40 -2.93
C ILE A 70 -5.36 -0.27 -1.61
N TRP A 71 -6.50 0.41 -1.61
CA TRP A 71 -7.41 0.46 -0.48
C TRP A 71 -8.53 -0.55 -0.65
N GLY A 72 -8.76 -1.34 0.41
CA GLY A 72 -9.93 -2.17 0.55
C GLY A 72 -10.90 -1.54 1.55
N THR A 73 -12.20 -1.69 1.32
CA THR A 73 -13.25 -1.24 2.24
C THR A 73 -14.19 -2.39 2.51
N LEU A 74 -14.32 -2.76 3.78
CA LEU A 74 -15.26 -3.77 4.26
C LEU A 74 -16.70 -3.22 4.16
N PRO A 75 -17.71 -4.08 3.93
CA PRO A 75 -19.11 -3.64 3.88
C PRO A 75 -19.62 -3.18 5.25
N ASP A 76 -19.15 -3.84 6.32
CA ASP A 76 -19.51 -3.59 7.72
C ASP A 76 -18.49 -4.27 8.66
N GLY A 77 -18.78 -4.30 9.96
CA GLY A 77 -18.06 -5.09 10.97
C GLY A 77 -16.85 -4.40 11.58
N ASP A 78 -15.97 -5.22 12.13
CA ASP A 78 -14.78 -4.80 12.89
C ASP A 78 -13.53 -4.91 12.01
N MET A 79 -13.13 -3.80 11.39
CA MET A 79 -11.93 -3.75 10.54
C MET A 79 -10.64 -4.04 11.33
N PRO A 80 -10.40 -3.53 12.55
CA PRO A 80 -9.27 -3.93 13.38
C PRO A 80 -9.20 -5.44 13.62
N TYR A 81 -10.34 -6.08 13.86
CA TYR A 81 -10.39 -7.54 14.01
C TYR A 81 -10.02 -8.27 12.72
N PHE A 82 -10.52 -7.80 11.56
CA PHE A 82 -10.13 -8.33 10.25
C PHE A 82 -8.62 -8.23 10.03
N CYS A 83 -8.02 -7.06 10.29
CA CYS A 83 -6.57 -6.86 10.17
C CYS A 83 -5.78 -7.78 11.11
N LYS A 84 -6.24 -7.93 12.36
CA LYS A 84 -5.62 -8.86 13.33
C LYS A 84 -5.67 -10.31 12.84
N LYS A 85 -6.79 -10.73 12.29
CA LYS A 85 -6.94 -12.07 11.70
C LYS A 85 -6.03 -12.29 10.51
N ALA A 86 -5.90 -11.30 9.62
CA ALA A 86 -4.97 -11.35 8.50
C ALA A 86 -3.52 -11.53 8.98
N VAL A 87 -3.09 -10.77 9.98
CA VAL A 87 -1.73 -10.89 10.58
C VAL A 87 -1.51 -12.26 11.22
N GLN A 88 -2.49 -12.81 11.93
CA GLN A 88 -2.42 -14.16 12.50
C GLN A 88 -2.19 -15.23 11.41
N ASN A 89 -2.71 -14.99 10.20
CA ASN A 89 -2.52 -15.83 9.03
C ASN A 89 -1.33 -15.40 8.14
N LYS A 90 -0.39 -14.59 8.69
CA LYS A 90 0.86 -14.17 8.03
C LYS A 90 0.69 -13.18 6.86
N VAL A 91 -0.44 -12.47 6.81
CA VAL A 91 -0.66 -11.37 5.87
C VAL A 91 -0.86 -10.07 6.64
N ALA A 92 0.06 -9.14 6.47
CA ALA A 92 -0.04 -7.82 7.09
C ALA A 92 -0.78 -6.85 6.18
N VAL A 93 -1.83 -6.23 6.71
CA VAL A 93 -2.54 -5.11 6.10
C VAL A 93 -2.54 -3.94 7.09
N VAL A 94 -2.60 -2.72 6.60
CA VAL A 94 -2.58 -1.54 7.47
C VAL A 94 -4.01 -1.04 7.69
N PRO A 95 -4.47 -0.99 8.96
CA PRO A 95 -5.78 -0.46 9.29
C PRO A 95 -5.93 1.01 8.86
N GLY A 96 -7.09 1.37 8.30
CA GLY A 96 -7.33 2.71 7.76
C GLY A 96 -7.41 3.79 8.83
N ASN A 97 -7.81 3.46 10.07
CA ASN A 97 -7.84 4.43 11.16
C ASN A 97 -6.46 5.03 11.49
N ALA A 98 -5.35 4.30 11.21
CA ALA A 98 -3.99 4.85 11.34
C ALA A 98 -3.71 6.08 10.43
N PHE A 99 -4.61 6.40 9.51
CA PHE A 99 -4.50 7.55 8.59
C PHE A 99 -5.53 8.65 8.88
N LEU A 100 -6.32 8.49 9.93
CA LEU A 100 -7.29 9.48 10.36
C LEU A 100 -6.68 10.41 11.41
N THR A 101 -7.15 11.64 11.47
CA THR A 101 -6.77 12.61 12.52
C THR A 101 -7.28 12.20 13.90
N ASP A 102 -8.41 11.49 13.94
CA ASP A 102 -8.93 10.80 15.12
C ASP A 102 -8.84 9.29 14.88
N GLU A 103 -7.87 8.64 15.51
CA GLU A 103 -7.63 7.20 15.38
C GLU A 103 -8.79 6.34 15.94
N ASN A 104 -9.67 6.93 16.77
CA ASN A 104 -10.84 6.25 17.32
C ASN A 104 -12.08 6.38 16.42
N ALA A 105 -12.00 7.18 15.36
CA ALA A 105 -13.11 7.31 14.43
C ALA A 105 -13.39 5.98 13.70
N PRO A 106 -14.67 5.61 13.50
CA PRO A 106 -15.03 4.41 12.77
C PRO A 106 -14.41 4.39 11.37
N CYS A 107 -13.72 3.32 11.03
CA CYS A 107 -13.09 3.14 9.73
C CYS A 107 -13.24 1.68 9.28
N LEU A 108 -13.78 1.49 8.07
CA LEU A 108 -13.94 0.18 7.46
C LEU A 108 -12.87 -0.11 6.41
N SER A 109 -11.95 0.83 6.18
CA SER A 109 -10.94 0.70 5.14
C SER A 109 -9.62 0.17 5.68
N PHE A 110 -8.89 -0.53 4.84
CA PHE A 110 -7.54 -1.03 5.09
C PHE A 110 -6.68 -0.84 3.84
N ARG A 111 -5.37 -0.74 4.04
CA ARG A 111 -4.41 -0.50 2.95
C ARG A 111 -3.55 -1.72 2.69
N LEU A 112 -3.41 -2.05 1.42
CA LEU A 112 -2.50 -3.06 0.87
C LEU A 112 -1.33 -2.38 0.16
N ASN A 113 -0.14 -2.99 0.24
CA ASN A 113 1.05 -2.56 -0.49
C ASN A 113 1.41 -3.62 -1.54
N TYR A 114 1.57 -3.22 -2.80
CA TYR A 114 2.00 -4.11 -3.87
C TYR A 114 3.45 -3.89 -4.32
N SER A 115 4.14 -2.86 -3.82
CA SER A 115 5.48 -2.53 -4.29
C SER A 115 6.56 -3.49 -3.82
N THR A 116 6.46 -3.96 -2.59
CA THR A 116 7.50 -4.75 -1.92
C THR A 116 7.42 -6.26 -2.18
N PRO A 117 6.23 -6.92 -2.13
CA PRO A 117 6.12 -8.37 -2.26
C PRO A 117 6.49 -8.86 -3.67
N THR A 118 6.94 -10.11 -3.77
CA THR A 118 7.09 -10.81 -5.08
C THR A 118 5.70 -11.18 -5.65
N ASP A 119 5.65 -11.58 -6.91
CA ASP A 119 4.38 -11.98 -7.55
C ASP A 119 3.73 -13.16 -6.82
N GLU A 120 4.53 -14.17 -6.44
CA GLU A 120 4.05 -15.33 -5.67
C GLU A 120 3.55 -14.93 -4.27
N GLN A 121 4.19 -13.93 -3.65
CA GLN A 121 3.76 -13.40 -2.37
C GLN A 121 2.44 -12.63 -2.49
N ILE A 122 2.22 -11.91 -3.59
CA ILE A 122 0.95 -11.23 -3.88
C ILE A 122 -0.16 -12.27 -4.02
N GLU A 123 0.02 -13.29 -4.86
CA GLU A 123 -0.97 -14.32 -5.09
C GLU A 123 -1.34 -15.07 -3.81
N LYS A 124 -0.33 -15.57 -3.09
CA LYS A 124 -0.51 -16.28 -1.82
C LYS A 124 -1.10 -15.38 -0.73
N GLY A 125 -0.67 -14.13 -0.67
CA GLY A 125 -1.19 -13.16 0.30
C GLY A 125 -2.67 -12.87 0.07
N VAL A 126 -3.09 -12.73 -1.18
CA VAL A 126 -4.50 -12.53 -1.53
C VAL A 126 -5.32 -13.79 -1.26
N ASP A 127 -4.79 -15.00 -1.52
CA ASP A 127 -5.47 -16.25 -1.17
C ASP A 127 -5.79 -16.33 0.33
N ILE A 128 -4.80 -16.07 1.16
CA ILE A 128 -4.96 -16.06 2.62
C ILE A 128 -5.97 -14.99 3.06
N LEU A 129 -5.85 -13.78 2.49
CA LEU A 129 -6.75 -12.69 2.81
C LEU A 129 -8.21 -13.00 2.42
N ALA A 130 -8.40 -13.66 1.27
CA ALA A 130 -9.70 -14.11 0.81
C ALA A 130 -10.31 -15.16 1.73
N GLU A 131 -9.53 -16.12 2.22
CA GLU A 131 -10.01 -17.11 3.19
C GLU A 131 -10.44 -16.43 4.50
N VAL A 132 -9.63 -15.50 5.03
CA VAL A 132 -10.02 -14.71 6.21
C VAL A 132 -11.31 -13.94 5.96
N ALA A 133 -11.44 -13.28 4.81
CA ALA A 133 -12.63 -12.51 4.46
C ALA A 133 -13.88 -13.39 4.33
N LYS A 134 -13.80 -14.56 3.72
CA LYS A 134 -14.92 -15.52 3.58
C LYS A 134 -15.44 -16.07 4.92
N THR A 135 -14.62 -16.08 5.97
CA THR A 135 -15.07 -16.45 7.31
C THR A 135 -15.93 -15.38 7.96
N MET A 136 -15.82 -14.13 7.52
CA MET A 136 -16.50 -12.96 8.10
C MET A 136 -17.61 -12.42 7.19
N TYR A 137 -17.42 -12.51 5.87
CA TYR A 137 -18.31 -11.96 4.86
C TYR A 137 -18.64 -13.06 3.82
N ARG A 138 -19.87 -13.49 3.82
CA ARG A 138 -20.38 -14.45 2.82
C ARG A 138 -20.99 -13.75 1.62
#